data_397f50da1da06ef88149423588fdd92a
#
_entry.id   397f50da1da06ef88149423588fdd92a
#
_cell.length_a   1.000
_cell.length_b   1.000
_cell.length_c   1.000
_cell.angle_alpha   90.00
_cell.angle_beta   90.00
_cell.angle_gamma   90.00
#
_symmetry.space_group_name_H-M   'P 1'
#
loop_
_entity.id
_entity.type
_entity.pdbx_description
1 polymer ?
#
loop_
_entity_poly.entity_id
_entity_poly.type
_entity_poly.pdbx_seq_one_letter_code
_entity_poly.pdbx_strand_id
1 'polypeptide(L)'
;MRHRLGIIPDIDRLDDSLKLSWEYNTFFEYNDFFYPAIYQSEGETRRRINIYKSLDRDMSRDTMHGVFFDIAMTSTDEIIRNRSRVLMNNSMEIAANLGVKGVVFHTGINPGLWNRSYLDGWLDTAATWLDKLAKEYSHIEIYIENTFDKEPGVLTSLIDLLSHRSNVKLCMDYGHALLTDTAGEEWVKQMAPYVGHVHLNDHDMKEDLHLAPGKGLVDFERFEDLMEEYEVDAQVLLELNGAQEQLEALKYMTKLEEGRE
;
A
#
# COMPACT_ATOMS: atom_id res chain seq x y z
N MET A 1 -10.61 -1.14 15.70
CA MET A 1 -10.32 -1.32 14.27
C MET A 1 -11.23 -0.53 13.31
N ARG A 2 -12.54 -0.36 13.54
CA ARG A 2 -13.50 0.37 12.63
C ARG A 2 -12.97 1.68 12.03
N HIS A 3 -12.15 2.43 12.78
CA HIS A 3 -11.58 3.71 12.31
C HIS A 3 -10.32 3.57 11.44
N ARG A 4 -9.85 2.32 11.23
CA ARG A 4 -8.63 2.03 10.50
C ARG A 4 -8.86 1.36 9.14
N LEU A 5 -10.07 0.84 8.88
CA LEU A 5 -10.36 0.13 7.63
C LEU A 5 -10.50 1.08 6.45
N GLY A 6 -9.98 0.66 5.31
CA GLY A 6 -10.08 1.33 4.02
C GLY A 6 -10.61 0.41 2.93
N ILE A 7 -11.08 1.01 1.85
CA ILE A 7 -11.55 0.32 0.64
C ILE A 7 -11.04 1.03 -0.62
N ILE A 8 -10.98 0.33 -1.73
CA ILE A 8 -10.67 0.89 -3.04
C ILE A 8 -11.97 1.40 -3.67
N PRO A 9 -12.11 2.70 -3.95
CA PRO A 9 -13.32 3.22 -4.57
C PRO A 9 -13.41 2.78 -6.05
N ASP A 10 -14.60 2.39 -6.49
CA ASP A 10 -14.89 2.14 -7.90
C ASP A 10 -15.38 3.44 -8.55
N ILE A 11 -14.58 4.02 -9.44
CA ILE A 11 -14.88 5.31 -10.07
C ILE A 11 -16.16 5.26 -10.92
N ASP A 12 -16.54 4.10 -11.43
CA ASP A 12 -17.75 3.92 -12.22
C ASP A 12 -18.99 3.68 -11.34
N ARG A 13 -18.78 3.42 -10.02
CA ARG A 13 -19.81 3.13 -9.03
C ARG A 13 -19.57 3.87 -7.70
N LEU A 14 -19.20 5.14 -7.78
CA LEU A 14 -18.81 5.94 -6.61
C LEU A 14 -19.90 6.02 -5.52
N ASP A 15 -21.16 6.04 -5.91
CA ASP A 15 -22.28 6.06 -4.92
C ASP A 15 -22.27 4.82 -4.01
N ASP A 16 -21.94 3.64 -4.55
CA ASP A 16 -21.81 2.41 -3.76
C ASP A 16 -20.58 2.51 -2.82
N SER A 17 -19.45 2.98 -3.33
CA SER A 17 -18.23 3.17 -2.53
C SER A 17 -18.42 4.19 -1.41
N LEU A 18 -19.09 5.31 -1.71
CA LEU A 18 -19.42 6.35 -0.72
C LEU A 18 -20.36 5.79 0.37
N LYS A 19 -21.39 5.03 -0.03
CA LYS A 19 -22.30 4.39 0.92
C LYS A 19 -21.55 3.47 1.89
N LEU A 20 -20.66 2.61 1.37
CA LEU A 20 -19.83 1.74 2.22
C LEU A 20 -18.93 2.56 3.15
N SER A 21 -18.29 3.61 2.60
CA SER A 21 -17.41 4.47 3.39
C SER A 21 -18.15 5.17 4.54
N TRP A 22 -19.38 5.63 4.34
CA TRP A 22 -20.19 6.24 5.40
C TRP A 22 -20.68 5.23 6.42
N GLU A 23 -21.15 4.06 5.96
CA GLU A 23 -21.69 3.00 6.84
C GLU A 23 -20.61 2.43 7.77
N TYR A 24 -19.39 2.23 7.25
CA TYR A 24 -18.27 1.61 7.97
C TYR A 24 -17.17 2.59 8.40
N ASN A 25 -17.34 3.89 8.13
CA ASN A 25 -16.34 4.94 8.42
C ASN A 25 -14.95 4.64 7.85
N THR A 26 -14.88 4.16 6.58
CA THR A 26 -13.64 3.79 5.93
C THR A 26 -12.95 4.98 5.26
N PHE A 27 -11.62 4.91 5.14
CA PHE A 27 -10.86 5.74 4.20
C PHE A 27 -10.90 5.12 2.79
N PHE A 28 -10.49 5.88 1.78
CA PHE A 28 -10.27 5.38 0.43
C PHE A 28 -8.78 5.26 0.13
N GLU A 29 -8.43 4.22 -0.66
CA GLU A 29 -7.19 4.20 -1.41
C GLU A 29 -7.47 4.24 -2.90
N TYR A 30 -6.92 5.26 -3.58
CA TYR A 30 -7.18 5.52 -4.99
C TYR A 30 -6.21 4.72 -5.86
N ASN A 31 -6.69 3.62 -6.47
CA ASN A 31 -5.90 2.68 -7.26
C ASN A 31 -5.93 2.96 -8.79
N ASP A 32 -6.64 4.00 -9.22
CA ASP A 32 -6.75 4.34 -10.64
C ASP A 32 -5.44 4.79 -11.28
N PHE A 33 -4.62 5.51 -10.51
CA PHE A 33 -3.51 6.29 -11.05
C PHE A 33 -2.27 5.48 -11.37
N PHE A 34 -2.23 4.20 -11.03
CA PHE A 34 -1.13 3.31 -11.44
C PHE A 34 -1.34 2.70 -12.83
N TYR A 35 -2.54 2.76 -13.41
CA TYR A 35 -2.80 2.21 -14.73
C TYR A 35 -2.15 3.04 -15.83
N PRO A 36 -1.38 2.41 -16.77
CA PRO A 36 -0.74 3.13 -17.88
C PRO A 36 -1.69 3.98 -18.73
N ALA A 37 -2.91 3.48 -18.95
CA ALA A 37 -3.95 4.23 -19.69
C ALA A 37 -4.34 5.54 -18.99
N ILE A 38 -4.12 5.65 -17.69
CA ILE A 38 -4.43 6.84 -16.90
C ILE A 38 -3.21 7.75 -16.78
N TYR A 39 -2.10 7.26 -16.21
CA TYR A 39 -0.94 8.12 -15.96
C TYR A 39 -0.23 8.62 -17.24
N GLN A 40 -0.43 7.96 -18.38
CA GLN A 40 0.08 8.43 -19.68
C GLN A 40 -0.84 9.44 -20.37
N SER A 41 -2.04 9.67 -19.86
CA SER A 41 -3.01 10.62 -20.38
C SER A 41 -3.28 11.75 -19.39
N GLU A 42 -2.67 12.93 -19.63
CA GLU A 42 -2.89 14.11 -18.77
C GLU A 42 -4.39 14.45 -18.64
N GLY A 43 -5.16 14.31 -19.73
CA GLY A 43 -6.59 14.58 -19.73
C GLY A 43 -7.36 13.62 -18.83
N GLU A 44 -7.05 12.32 -18.88
CA GLU A 44 -7.70 11.30 -18.07
C GLU A 44 -7.30 11.40 -16.60
N THR A 45 -6.03 11.62 -16.31
CA THR A 45 -5.54 11.89 -14.97
C THR A 45 -6.29 13.07 -14.34
N ARG A 46 -6.36 14.19 -15.05
CA ARG A 46 -7.06 15.40 -14.58
C ARG A 46 -8.56 15.16 -14.39
N ARG A 47 -9.19 14.41 -15.31
CA ARG A 47 -10.61 14.05 -15.19
C ARG A 47 -10.87 13.28 -13.88
N ARG A 48 -10.08 12.26 -13.57
CA ARG A 48 -10.24 11.45 -12.35
C ARG A 48 -9.96 12.26 -11.08
N ILE A 49 -8.91 13.07 -11.05
CA ILE A 49 -8.66 13.99 -9.94
C ILE A 49 -9.89 14.89 -9.69
N ASN A 50 -10.47 15.48 -10.73
CA ASN A 50 -11.63 16.35 -10.59
C ASN A 50 -12.87 15.61 -10.06
N ILE A 51 -13.09 14.36 -10.51
CA ILE A 51 -14.18 13.52 -10.01
C ILE A 51 -13.99 13.29 -8.51
N TYR A 52 -12.83 12.81 -8.07
CA TYR A 52 -12.58 12.54 -6.64
C TYR A 52 -12.65 13.80 -5.78
N LYS A 53 -12.10 14.92 -6.25
CA LYS A 53 -12.19 16.21 -5.53
C LYS A 53 -13.60 16.79 -5.47
N SER A 54 -14.50 16.35 -6.34
CA SER A 54 -15.92 16.77 -6.29
C SER A 54 -16.74 16.00 -5.25
N LEU A 55 -16.19 14.94 -4.65
CA LEU A 55 -16.85 14.18 -3.60
C LEU A 55 -16.89 15.01 -2.32
N ASP A 56 -18.05 15.00 -1.65
CA ASP A 56 -18.22 15.65 -0.35
C ASP A 56 -17.68 14.74 0.77
N ARG A 57 -16.34 14.64 0.86
CA ARG A 57 -15.66 13.85 1.89
C ARG A 57 -14.30 14.44 2.29
N ASP A 58 -13.90 14.18 3.51
CA ASP A 58 -12.56 14.47 4.00
C ASP A 58 -11.58 13.42 3.47
N MET A 59 -10.65 13.87 2.62
CA MET A 59 -9.62 13.02 2.01
C MET A 59 -8.31 12.97 2.84
N SER A 60 -8.25 13.65 3.99
CA SER A 60 -7.03 13.73 4.80
C SER A 60 -6.58 12.39 5.41
N ARG A 61 -7.46 11.39 5.40
CA ARG A 61 -7.17 10.00 5.81
C ARG A 61 -6.95 9.08 4.62
N ASP A 62 -7.30 9.52 3.41
CA ASP A 62 -7.22 8.70 2.23
C ASP A 62 -5.76 8.50 1.79
N THR A 63 -5.51 7.42 1.08
CA THR A 63 -4.24 7.09 0.48
C THR A 63 -4.37 6.92 -1.03
N MET A 64 -3.29 6.77 -1.73
CA MET A 64 -3.25 6.48 -3.15
C MET A 64 -2.20 5.41 -3.43
N HIS A 65 -2.54 4.43 -4.24
CA HIS A 65 -1.52 3.54 -4.78
C HIS A 65 -0.76 4.24 -5.91
N GLY A 66 0.54 4.35 -5.77
CA GLY A 66 1.43 4.92 -6.77
C GLY A 66 1.66 3.95 -7.93
N VAL A 67 2.37 4.42 -8.95
CA VAL A 67 2.76 3.57 -10.07
C VAL A 67 3.68 2.46 -9.60
N PHE A 68 3.46 1.24 -10.09
CA PHE A 68 4.33 0.10 -9.87
C PHE A 68 4.69 -0.62 -11.18
N PHE A 69 3.83 -0.53 -12.20
CA PHE A 69 4.19 -1.00 -13.54
C PHE A 69 5.36 -0.19 -14.08
N ASP A 70 6.31 -0.85 -14.73
CA ASP A 70 7.46 -0.22 -15.40
C ASP A 70 8.40 0.56 -14.46
N ILE A 71 8.39 0.27 -13.15
CA ILE A 71 9.31 0.84 -12.19
C ILE A 71 10.53 -0.06 -12.04
N ALA A 72 11.70 0.45 -12.41
CA ALA A 72 12.98 -0.25 -12.30
C ALA A 72 14.07 0.73 -11.82
N MET A 73 13.99 1.12 -10.55
CA MET A 73 14.90 2.11 -9.95
C MET A 73 16.36 1.69 -9.98
N THR A 74 16.64 0.39 -9.98
CA THR A 74 17.99 -0.20 -9.98
C THR A 74 18.45 -0.65 -11.37
N SER A 75 17.72 -0.29 -12.44
CA SER A 75 18.15 -0.60 -13.79
C SER A 75 19.57 -0.07 -14.06
N THR A 76 20.38 -0.84 -14.79
CA THR A 76 21.69 -0.37 -15.26
C THR A 76 21.57 0.70 -16.34
N ASP A 77 20.41 0.78 -17.02
CA ASP A 77 20.10 1.82 -18.00
C ASP A 77 19.58 3.08 -17.29
N GLU A 78 20.30 4.20 -17.50
CA GLU A 78 19.94 5.49 -16.90
C GLU A 78 18.60 6.04 -17.41
N ILE A 79 18.20 5.75 -18.66
CA ILE A 79 16.93 6.19 -19.21
C ILE A 79 15.77 5.53 -18.45
N ILE A 80 15.90 4.23 -18.18
CA ILE A 80 14.89 3.47 -17.43
C ILE A 80 14.82 3.97 -15.98
N ARG A 81 15.97 4.18 -15.32
CA ARG A 81 15.98 4.76 -13.96
C ARG A 81 15.32 6.13 -13.91
N ASN A 82 15.65 7.00 -14.86
CA ASN A 82 15.07 8.35 -14.90
C ASN A 82 13.57 8.30 -15.19
N ARG A 83 13.12 7.39 -16.06
CA ARG A 83 11.69 7.18 -16.30
C ARG A 83 10.96 6.75 -15.03
N SER A 84 11.51 5.80 -14.27
CA SER A 84 10.95 5.35 -12.99
C SER A 84 10.79 6.53 -12.01
N ARG A 85 11.82 7.38 -11.90
CA ARG A 85 11.78 8.57 -11.03
C ARG A 85 10.70 9.56 -11.45
N VAL A 86 10.58 9.83 -12.75
CA VAL A 86 9.51 10.70 -13.27
C VAL A 86 8.13 10.15 -12.94
N LEU A 87 7.92 8.84 -13.10
CA LEU A 87 6.63 8.22 -12.80
C LEU A 87 6.27 8.29 -11.32
N MET A 88 7.23 8.00 -10.43
CA MET A 88 7.01 8.12 -8.97
C MET A 88 6.73 9.57 -8.58
N ASN A 89 7.48 10.52 -9.14
CA ASN A 89 7.26 11.96 -8.88
C ASN A 89 5.85 12.39 -9.33
N ASN A 90 5.41 11.96 -10.51
CA ASN A 90 4.05 12.23 -10.99
C ASN A 90 2.97 11.65 -10.04
N SER A 91 3.20 10.47 -9.46
CA SER A 91 2.30 9.93 -8.43
C SER A 91 2.22 10.84 -7.20
N MET A 92 3.35 11.37 -6.74
CA MET A 92 3.36 12.32 -5.62
C MET A 92 2.66 13.64 -5.96
N GLU A 93 2.82 14.15 -7.19
CA GLU A 93 2.09 15.34 -7.66
C GLU A 93 0.57 15.13 -7.69
N ILE A 94 0.13 13.94 -8.12
CA ILE A 94 -1.29 13.56 -8.11
C ILE A 94 -1.80 13.50 -6.67
N ALA A 95 -1.07 12.85 -5.79
CA ALA A 95 -1.40 12.74 -4.36
C ALA A 95 -1.49 14.11 -3.67
N ALA A 96 -0.54 15.00 -3.94
CA ALA A 96 -0.56 16.38 -3.46
C ALA A 96 -1.78 17.14 -3.96
N ASN A 97 -2.16 16.94 -5.21
CA ASN A 97 -3.34 17.57 -5.81
C ASN A 97 -4.64 17.04 -5.21
N LEU A 98 -4.74 15.75 -4.94
CA LEU A 98 -5.88 15.14 -4.23
C LEU A 98 -5.95 15.58 -2.77
N GLY A 99 -4.82 15.81 -2.13
CA GLY A 99 -4.73 16.13 -0.69
C GLY A 99 -4.82 14.90 0.19
N VAL A 100 -4.35 13.74 -0.32
CA VAL A 100 -4.34 12.48 0.43
C VAL A 100 -3.20 12.42 1.44
N LYS A 101 -3.33 11.56 2.43
CA LYS A 101 -2.35 11.35 3.50
C LYS A 101 -1.03 10.78 3.00
N GLY A 102 -1.08 9.81 2.09
CA GLY A 102 0.11 9.09 1.66
C GLY A 102 -0.03 8.32 0.36
N VAL A 103 1.10 7.83 -0.13
CA VAL A 103 1.22 7.06 -1.38
C VAL A 103 1.95 5.76 -1.12
N VAL A 104 1.37 4.65 -1.58
CA VAL A 104 2.00 3.33 -1.54
C VAL A 104 2.82 3.11 -2.80
N PHE A 105 4.05 2.60 -2.65
CA PHE A 105 4.91 2.16 -3.74
C PHE A 105 5.48 0.78 -3.43
N HIS A 106 5.56 -0.08 -4.43
CA HIS A 106 6.24 -1.37 -4.31
C HIS A 106 7.76 -1.20 -4.23
N THR A 107 8.44 -2.18 -3.62
CA THR A 107 9.92 -2.22 -3.63
C THR A 107 10.50 -2.26 -5.03
N GLY A 108 9.81 -2.91 -5.97
CA GLY A 108 10.32 -3.18 -7.31
C GLY A 108 11.56 -4.07 -7.32
N ILE A 109 11.84 -4.81 -6.25
CA ILE A 109 12.91 -5.81 -6.18
C ILE A 109 12.58 -6.96 -7.13
N ASN A 110 13.57 -7.36 -7.93
CA ASN A 110 13.43 -8.53 -8.78
C ASN A 110 13.66 -9.80 -7.95
N PRO A 111 12.63 -10.63 -7.70
CA PRO A 111 12.74 -11.80 -6.85
C PRO A 111 13.69 -12.88 -7.41
N GLY A 112 13.98 -12.85 -8.72
CA GLY A 112 14.97 -13.73 -9.37
C GLY A 112 16.42 -13.35 -9.08
N LEU A 113 16.68 -12.13 -8.58
CA LEU A 113 18.02 -11.61 -8.28
C LEU A 113 18.29 -11.49 -6.77
N TRP A 114 17.63 -12.30 -5.95
CA TRP A 114 17.73 -12.23 -4.49
C TRP A 114 19.11 -12.69 -4.00
N ASN A 115 20.06 -11.76 -4.03
CA ASN A 115 21.42 -11.96 -3.51
C ASN A 115 21.96 -10.65 -2.92
N ARG A 116 22.92 -10.76 -2.02
CA ARG A 116 23.45 -9.64 -1.24
C ARG A 116 23.90 -8.46 -2.10
N SER A 117 24.69 -8.70 -3.14
CA SER A 117 25.21 -7.60 -3.99
C SER A 117 24.12 -6.83 -4.71
N TYR A 118 23.07 -7.53 -5.17
CA TYR A 118 21.91 -6.88 -5.78
C TYR A 118 21.10 -6.07 -4.75
N LEU A 119 20.83 -6.66 -3.59
CA LEU A 119 20.06 -6.01 -2.52
C LEU A 119 20.78 -4.79 -1.94
N ASP A 120 22.10 -4.86 -1.72
CA ASP A 120 22.92 -3.72 -1.30
C ASP A 120 22.84 -2.57 -2.33
N GLY A 121 22.96 -2.87 -3.63
CA GLY A 121 22.81 -1.87 -4.69
C GLY A 121 21.39 -1.30 -4.81
N TRP A 122 20.38 -2.13 -4.55
CA TRP A 122 19.00 -1.68 -4.48
C TRP A 122 18.79 -0.71 -3.31
N LEU A 123 19.27 -1.07 -2.10
CA LEU A 123 19.17 -0.24 -0.90
C LEU A 123 19.79 1.15 -1.12
N ASP A 124 21.01 1.23 -1.65
CA ASP A 124 21.69 2.50 -1.91
C ASP A 124 20.89 3.38 -2.88
N THR A 125 20.38 2.77 -3.94
CA THR A 125 19.61 3.49 -4.97
C THR A 125 18.26 3.94 -4.45
N ALA A 126 17.51 3.04 -3.79
CA ALA A 126 16.20 3.31 -3.23
C ALA A 126 16.28 4.37 -2.12
N ALA A 127 17.20 4.23 -1.16
CA ALA A 127 17.39 5.20 -0.09
C ALA A 127 17.73 6.59 -0.64
N THR A 128 18.67 6.67 -1.61
CA THR A 128 19.05 7.95 -2.23
C THR A 128 17.89 8.64 -2.91
N TRP A 129 17.03 7.89 -3.60
CA TRP A 129 15.90 8.46 -4.33
C TRP A 129 14.75 8.81 -3.39
N LEU A 130 14.39 7.92 -2.48
CA LEU A 130 13.32 8.14 -1.52
C LEU A 130 13.63 9.28 -0.56
N ASP A 131 14.90 9.49 -0.18
CA ASP A 131 15.31 10.65 0.62
C ASP A 131 14.95 11.97 -0.08
N LYS A 132 15.21 12.07 -1.39
CA LYS A 132 14.86 13.27 -2.19
C LYS A 132 13.35 13.44 -2.30
N LEU A 133 12.65 12.37 -2.62
CA LEU A 133 11.20 12.38 -2.78
C LEU A 133 10.50 12.76 -1.46
N ALA A 134 10.91 12.14 -0.35
CA ALA A 134 10.38 12.43 0.98
C ALA A 134 10.66 13.85 1.47
N LYS A 135 11.80 14.43 1.08
CA LYS A 135 12.14 15.82 1.37
C LYS A 135 11.24 16.77 0.60
N GLU A 136 11.02 16.51 -0.69
CA GLU A 136 10.22 17.36 -1.57
C GLU A 136 8.74 17.35 -1.16
N TYR A 137 8.22 16.18 -0.82
CA TYR A 137 6.82 15.98 -0.40
C TYR A 137 6.71 15.69 1.10
N SER A 138 7.34 16.51 1.93
CA SER A 138 7.46 16.27 3.38
C SER A 138 6.12 16.24 4.15
N HIS A 139 5.03 16.67 3.53
CA HIS A 139 3.67 16.66 4.06
C HIS A 139 2.84 15.45 3.61
N ILE A 140 3.41 14.55 2.80
CA ILE A 140 2.77 13.32 2.31
C ILE A 140 3.58 12.13 2.80
N GLU A 141 2.93 11.13 3.36
CA GLU A 141 3.58 9.89 3.75
C GLU A 141 3.90 9.03 2.52
N ILE A 142 5.04 8.37 2.52
CA ILE A 142 5.46 7.41 1.50
C ILE A 142 5.51 6.05 2.17
N TYR A 143 4.73 5.11 1.67
CA TYR A 143 4.67 3.75 2.16
C TYR A 143 5.35 2.80 1.18
N ILE A 144 6.30 2.02 1.64
CA ILE A 144 7.00 1.02 0.80
C ILE A 144 6.45 -0.35 1.13
N GLU A 145 5.87 -0.99 0.14
CA GLU A 145 5.12 -2.24 0.25
C GLU A 145 5.97 -3.46 -0.13
N ASN A 146 5.86 -4.53 0.68
CA ASN A 146 6.38 -5.84 0.33
C ASN A 146 5.47 -6.53 -0.70
N THR A 147 6.04 -6.91 -1.84
CA THR A 147 5.33 -7.62 -2.91
C THR A 147 5.91 -9.02 -3.13
N PHE A 148 7.05 -9.10 -3.80
CA PHE A 148 7.78 -10.33 -4.07
C PHE A 148 9.01 -10.49 -3.19
N ASP A 149 9.09 -9.72 -2.12
CA ASP A 149 10.16 -9.75 -1.16
C ASP A 149 10.11 -11.05 -0.35
N LYS A 150 11.25 -11.70 -0.16
CA LYS A 150 11.31 -13.03 0.48
C LYS A 150 11.35 -12.95 2.01
N GLU A 151 11.78 -11.81 2.53
CA GLU A 151 11.97 -11.54 3.95
C GLU A 151 11.94 -10.04 4.26
N PRO A 152 11.58 -9.62 5.46
CA PRO A 152 11.42 -8.20 5.80
C PRO A 152 12.73 -7.42 5.92
N GLY A 153 13.87 -8.07 6.05
CA GLY A 153 15.14 -7.43 6.43
C GLY A 153 15.62 -6.33 5.48
N VAL A 154 15.34 -6.43 4.18
CA VAL A 154 15.71 -5.39 3.22
C VAL A 154 14.84 -4.14 3.36
N LEU A 155 13.54 -4.30 3.66
CA LEU A 155 12.63 -3.18 3.86
C LEU A 155 12.95 -2.45 5.17
N THR A 156 13.18 -3.17 6.26
CA THR A 156 13.55 -2.56 7.54
C THR A 156 14.90 -1.83 7.43
N SER A 157 15.88 -2.40 6.73
CA SER A 157 17.15 -1.74 6.44
C SER A 157 16.99 -0.45 5.63
N LEU A 158 16.04 -0.40 4.70
CA LEU A 158 15.71 0.81 3.95
C LEU A 158 15.19 1.92 4.88
N ILE A 159 14.27 1.60 5.80
CA ILE A 159 13.73 2.59 6.73
C ILE A 159 14.80 3.05 7.73
N ASP A 160 15.70 2.17 8.18
CA ASP A 160 16.82 2.55 9.03
C ASP A 160 17.73 3.58 8.34
N LEU A 161 18.04 3.40 7.05
CA LEU A 161 18.77 4.39 6.25
C LEU A 161 18.02 5.73 6.11
N LEU A 162 16.70 5.69 6.16
CA LEU A 162 15.80 6.84 6.03
C LEU A 162 15.24 7.32 7.37
N SER A 163 15.79 6.89 8.50
CA SER A 163 15.27 7.21 9.85
C SER A 163 15.17 8.70 10.17
N HIS A 164 15.89 9.54 9.43
CA HIS A 164 15.77 11.00 9.49
C HIS A 164 14.56 11.58 8.70
N ARG A 165 13.78 10.73 8.02
CA ARG A 165 12.57 11.06 7.25
C ARG A 165 11.34 10.44 7.92
N SER A 166 10.66 11.21 8.76
CA SER A 166 9.48 10.72 9.50
C SER A 166 8.29 10.38 8.61
N ASN A 167 8.29 10.85 7.35
CA ASN A 167 7.25 10.59 6.38
C ASN A 167 7.52 9.38 5.44
N VAL A 168 8.57 8.58 5.69
CA VAL A 168 8.77 7.31 4.98
C VAL A 168 8.51 6.17 5.96
N LYS A 169 7.60 5.28 5.61
CA LYS A 169 7.15 4.15 6.43
C LYS A 169 6.99 2.90 5.55
N LEU A 170 6.69 1.78 6.18
CA LEU A 170 6.35 0.56 5.45
C LEU A 170 4.83 0.43 5.27
N CYS A 171 4.44 -0.10 4.13
CA CYS A 171 3.16 -0.77 3.94
C CYS A 171 3.40 -2.27 4.05
N MET A 172 2.73 -2.92 4.97
CA MET A 172 2.79 -4.38 5.10
C MET A 172 1.60 -4.98 4.37
N ASP A 173 1.84 -5.60 3.21
CA ASP A 173 0.87 -6.54 2.65
C ASP A 173 1.04 -7.89 3.36
N TYR A 174 0.04 -8.21 4.20
CA TYR A 174 0.06 -9.43 5.00
C TYR A 174 -0.20 -10.66 4.13
N GLY A 175 -1.01 -10.55 3.08
CA GLY A 175 -1.24 -11.62 2.11
C GLY A 175 0.07 -12.01 1.42
N HIS A 176 0.80 -11.04 0.86
CA HIS A 176 2.10 -11.27 0.24
C HIS A 176 3.13 -11.88 1.22
N ALA A 177 3.14 -11.41 2.47
CA ALA A 177 4.02 -11.95 3.51
C ALA A 177 3.80 -13.46 3.72
N LEU A 178 2.54 -13.92 3.73
CA LEU A 178 2.16 -15.32 3.93
C LEU A 178 2.47 -16.23 2.73
N LEU A 179 2.74 -15.66 1.54
CA LEU A 179 3.14 -16.40 0.35
C LEU A 179 4.65 -16.65 0.27
N THR A 180 5.40 -16.25 1.30
CA THR A 180 6.85 -16.48 1.40
C THR A 180 7.20 -17.66 2.29
N ASP A 181 8.48 -18.06 2.29
CA ASP A 181 9.01 -19.07 3.22
C ASP A 181 9.20 -18.51 4.64
N THR A 182 9.11 -17.18 4.82
CA THR A 182 9.24 -16.52 6.12
C THR A 182 7.88 -16.52 6.83
N ALA A 183 7.86 -16.92 8.10
CA ALA A 183 6.62 -16.94 8.87
C ALA A 183 5.97 -15.56 8.97
N GLY A 184 4.63 -15.48 8.86
CA GLY A 184 3.89 -14.22 8.95
C GLY A 184 4.15 -13.45 10.26
N GLU A 185 4.32 -14.15 11.38
CA GLU A 185 4.73 -13.55 12.65
C GLU A 185 6.09 -12.84 12.56
N GLU A 186 7.07 -13.42 11.87
CA GLU A 186 8.39 -12.81 11.71
C GLU A 186 8.31 -11.55 10.83
N TRP A 187 7.44 -11.54 9.81
CA TRP A 187 7.13 -10.36 9.02
C TRP A 187 6.56 -9.24 9.90
N VAL A 188 5.50 -9.54 10.66
CA VAL A 188 4.88 -8.53 11.54
C VAL A 188 5.87 -8.03 12.56
N LYS A 189 6.56 -8.91 13.28
CA LYS A 189 7.53 -8.57 14.32
C LYS A 189 8.62 -7.62 13.84
N GLN A 190 9.22 -7.92 12.67
CA GLN A 190 10.31 -7.09 12.16
C GLN A 190 9.82 -5.76 11.59
N MET A 191 8.66 -5.75 10.91
CA MET A 191 8.13 -4.54 10.28
C MET A 191 7.38 -3.63 11.26
N ALA A 192 6.83 -4.14 12.35
CA ALA A 192 5.97 -3.42 13.29
C ALA A 192 6.45 -2.01 13.67
N PRO A 193 7.74 -1.78 13.98
CA PRO A 193 8.22 -0.43 14.35
C PRO A 193 8.13 0.60 13.21
N TYR A 194 7.93 0.16 11.98
CA TYR A 194 8.02 0.99 10.77
C TYR A 194 6.73 1.05 9.97
N VAL A 195 5.74 0.20 10.30
CA VAL A 195 4.48 0.10 9.56
C VAL A 195 3.60 1.33 9.83
N GLY A 196 3.15 1.96 8.76
CA GLY A 196 2.16 3.04 8.80
C GLY A 196 0.90 2.74 8.00
N HIS A 197 0.96 1.67 7.19
CA HIS A 197 -0.13 1.21 6.34
C HIS A 197 -0.08 -0.31 6.19
N VAL A 198 -1.24 -0.93 5.98
CA VAL A 198 -1.37 -2.39 5.79
C VAL A 198 -2.31 -2.64 4.63
N HIS A 199 -1.93 -3.55 3.74
CA HIS A 199 -2.83 -4.16 2.77
C HIS A 199 -3.25 -5.53 3.26
N LEU A 200 -4.52 -5.85 3.10
CA LEU A 200 -5.13 -7.06 3.59
C LEU A 200 -6.08 -7.67 2.57
N ASN A 201 -5.78 -8.88 2.17
CA ASN A 201 -6.61 -9.70 1.30
C ASN A 201 -6.54 -11.17 1.75
N ASP A 202 -7.39 -12.02 1.19
CA ASP A 202 -7.40 -13.45 1.48
C ASP A 202 -6.95 -14.25 0.25
N HIS A 203 -6.40 -15.44 0.47
CA HIS A 203 -5.90 -16.30 -0.59
C HIS A 203 -5.83 -17.77 -0.14
N ASP A 204 -5.45 -18.67 -1.02
CA ASP A 204 -5.35 -20.11 -0.79
C ASP A 204 -3.99 -20.60 -0.25
N MET A 205 -3.14 -19.68 0.24
CA MET A 205 -1.75 -19.91 0.69
C MET A 205 -0.81 -20.40 -0.44
N LYS A 206 -1.14 -20.09 -1.70
CA LYS A 206 -0.33 -20.46 -2.87
C LYS A 206 -0.24 -19.35 -3.91
N GLU A 207 -1.37 -18.70 -4.18
CA GLU A 207 -1.49 -17.66 -5.20
C GLU A 207 -2.08 -16.39 -4.57
N ASP A 208 -1.62 -15.26 -5.04
CA ASP A 208 -2.14 -13.94 -4.65
C ASP A 208 -3.50 -13.71 -5.35
N LEU A 209 -4.57 -14.10 -4.66
CA LEU A 209 -5.92 -14.14 -5.24
C LEU A 209 -6.79 -12.92 -4.94
N HIS A 210 -6.37 -12.08 -4.00
CA HIS A 210 -7.16 -10.93 -3.52
C HIS A 210 -8.63 -11.29 -3.23
N LEU A 211 -8.86 -12.38 -2.49
CA LEU A 211 -10.19 -12.78 -2.04
C LEU A 211 -10.63 -11.93 -0.84
N ALA A 212 -11.94 -11.80 -0.67
CA ALA A 212 -12.47 -11.18 0.54
C ALA A 212 -12.12 -12.01 1.79
N PRO A 213 -11.73 -11.40 2.92
CA PRO A 213 -11.50 -12.07 4.18
C PRO A 213 -12.56 -13.10 4.54
N GLY A 214 -12.11 -14.32 4.89
CA GLY A 214 -12.95 -15.48 5.17
C GLY A 214 -13.36 -16.31 3.95
N LYS A 215 -12.83 -16.00 2.75
CA LYS A 215 -13.06 -16.78 1.53
C LYS A 215 -11.87 -17.67 1.16
N GLY A 216 -10.72 -17.44 1.72
CA GLY A 216 -9.50 -18.22 1.55
C GLY A 216 -9.07 -18.92 2.83
N LEU A 217 -7.77 -18.92 3.09
CA LEU A 217 -7.14 -19.67 4.18
C LEU A 217 -6.33 -18.78 5.13
N VAL A 218 -6.34 -17.46 4.96
CA VAL A 218 -5.63 -16.54 5.84
C VAL A 218 -6.29 -16.50 7.21
N ASP A 219 -5.50 -16.67 8.26
CA ASP A 219 -5.96 -16.58 9.65
C ASP A 219 -5.99 -15.12 10.12
N PHE A 220 -7.14 -14.49 9.99
CA PHE A 220 -7.34 -13.09 10.39
C PHE A 220 -7.44 -12.91 11.91
N GLU A 221 -7.79 -13.95 12.68
CA GLU A 221 -7.71 -13.90 14.14
C GLU A 221 -6.25 -13.77 14.56
N ARG A 222 -5.37 -14.61 13.98
CA ARG A 222 -3.94 -14.52 14.24
C ARG A 222 -3.34 -13.19 13.76
N PHE A 223 -3.78 -12.66 12.61
CA PHE A 223 -3.36 -11.33 12.15
C PHE A 223 -3.66 -10.25 13.20
N GLU A 224 -4.90 -10.21 13.72
CA GLU A 224 -5.28 -9.25 14.75
C GLU A 224 -4.49 -9.43 16.05
N ASP A 225 -4.25 -10.68 16.48
CA ASP A 225 -3.41 -10.97 17.65
C ASP A 225 -1.99 -10.41 17.47
N LEU A 226 -1.41 -10.57 16.29
CA LEU A 226 -0.08 -10.06 15.99
C LEU A 226 -0.05 -8.52 15.96
N MET A 227 -1.07 -7.88 15.36
CA MET A 227 -1.17 -6.43 15.34
C MET A 227 -1.25 -5.84 16.76
N GLU A 228 -1.97 -6.52 17.66
CA GLU A 228 -2.07 -6.14 19.07
C GLU A 228 -0.77 -6.44 19.84
N GLU A 229 -0.20 -7.64 19.68
CA GLU A 229 1.03 -8.08 20.36
C GLU A 229 2.21 -7.17 20.06
N TYR A 230 2.35 -6.73 18.81
CA TYR A 230 3.43 -5.85 18.35
C TYR A 230 3.04 -4.37 18.31
N GLU A 231 1.91 -3.99 18.89
CA GLU A 231 1.43 -2.60 19.03
C GLU A 231 1.41 -1.83 17.70
N VAL A 232 1.00 -2.49 16.59
CA VAL A 232 0.95 -1.86 15.26
C VAL A 232 -0.26 -0.95 15.15
N ASP A 233 -0.05 0.35 15.11
CA ASP A 233 -1.09 1.36 14.86
C ASP A 233 -1.01 1.88 13.42
N ALA A 234 -1.69 1.18 12.49
CA ALA A 234 -1.69 1.48 11.07
C ALA A 234 -3.11 1.48 10.47
N GLN A 235 -3.27 2.19 9.36
CA GLN A 235 -4.47 2.05 8.53
C GLN A 235 -4.42 0.72 7.78
N VAL A 236 -5.58 0.06 7.64
CA VAL A 236 -5.70 -1.26 7.02
C VAL A 236 -6.61 -1.15 5.80
N LEU A 237 -6.05 -1.26 4.62
CA LEU A 237 -6.79 -1.35 3.37
C LEU A 237 -7.28 -2.79 3.17
N LEU A 238 -8.56 -2.97 2.94
CA LEU A 238 -9.10 -4.20 2.35
C LEU A 238 -8.86 -4.12 0.84
N GLU A 239 -7.79 -4.76 0.37
CA GLU A 239 -7.33 -4.63 -1.01
C GLU A 239 -8.13 -5.51 -1.98
N LEU A 240 -9.36 -5.06 -2.22
CA LEU A 240 -10.36 -5.77 -3.00
C LEU A 240 -10.99 -4.85 -4.04
N ASN A 241 -11.30 -5.43 -5.20
CA ASN A 241 -12.10 -4.76 -6.21
C ASN A 241 -13.57 -5.16 -6.09
N GLY A 242 -14.47 -4.20 -6.30
CA GLY A 242 -15.91 -4.44 -6.31
C GLY A 242 -16.60 -4.24 -4.96
N ALA A 243 -17.72 -3.53 -5.01
CA ALA A 243 -18.45 -3.13 -3.80
C ALA A 243 -19.04 -4.32 -3.01
N GLN A 244 -19.37 -5.42 -3.70
CA GLN A 244 -19.93 -6.61 -3.04
C GLN A 244 -18.87 -7.33 -2.20
N GLU A 245 -17.69 -7.53 -2.76
CA GLU A 245 -16.55 -8.16 -2.09
C GLU A 245 -16.08 -7.30 -0.91
N GLN A 246 -16.02 -5.99 -1.11
CA GLN A 246 -15.70 -5.03 -0.04
C GLN A 246 -16.72 -5.06 1.10
N LEU A 247 -18.02 -5.13 0.79
CA LEU A 247 -19.09 -5.25 1.80
C LEU A 247 -18.94 -6.55 2.61
N GLU A 248 -18.66 -7.68 1.94
CA GLU A 248 -18.46 -8.97 2.62
C GLU A 248 -17.24 -8.92 3.54
N ALA A 249 -16.13 -8.34 3.07
CA ALA A 249 -14.92 -8.13 3.85
C ALA A 249 -15.15 -7.23 5.07
N LEU A 250 -15.81 -6.10 4.89
CA LEU A 250 -16.15 -5.17 5.99
C LEU A 250 -17.02 -5.85 7.06
N LYS A 251 -18.03 -6.63 6.64
CA LYS A 251 -18.86 -7.40 7.57
C LYS A 251 -18.06 -8.45 8.35
N TYR A 252 -17.15 -9.15 7.64
CA TYR A 252 -16.32 -10.17 8.27
C TYR A 252 -15.40 -9.55 9.31
N MET A 253 -14.65 -8.50 8.94
CA MET A 253 -13.72 -7.83 9.85
C MET A 253 -14.42 -7.17 11.03
N THR A 254 -15.61 -6.55 10.82
CA THR A 254 -16.41 -6.00 11.91
C THR A 254 -16.86 -7.07 12.89
N LYS A 255 -17.32 -8.22 12.40
CA LYS A 255 -17.74 -9.35 13.25
C LYS A 255 -16.56 -9.95 14.02
N LEU A 256 -15.39 -10.04 13.37
CA LEU A 256 -14.18 -10.52 14.03
C LEU A 256 -13.82 -9.64 15.23
N GLU A 257 -13.88 -8.31 15.06
CA GLU A 257 -13.62 -7.34 16.10
C GLU A 257 -14.64 -7.42 17.26
N GLU A 258 -15.94 -7.49 16.94
CA GLU A 258 -17.00 -7.63 17.96
C GLU A 258 -16.86 -8.92 18.78
N GLY A 259 -16.29 -9.98 18.22
CA GLY A 259 -16.03 -11.24 18.93
C GLY A 259 -14.82 -11.20 19.88
N ARG A 260 -14.02 -10.14 19.82
CA ARG A 260 -12.81 -9.93 20.64
C ARG A 260 -13.04 -8.95 21.82
N GLU A 261 -14.12 -8.15 21.78
CA GLU A 261 -14.57 -7.29 22.89
C GLU A 261 -15.29 -8.10 23.99
#